data_13ed2984e98a5f1049d7ff395db18dc0
#
_entry.id   13ed2984e98a5f1049d7ff395db18dc0
#
_cell.length_a   1.000
_cell.length_b   1.000
_cell.length_c   1.000
_cell.angle_alpha   90.00
_cell.angle_beta   90.00
_cell.angle_gamma   90.00
#
_symmetry.space_group_name_H-M   'P 1'
#
loop_
_entity.id
_entity.type
_entity.pdbx_description
1 polymer ?
#
loop_
_entity_poly.entity_id
_entity_poly.type
_entity_poly.pdbx_seq_one_letter_code
_entity_poly.pdbx_strand_id
1 'polypeptide(L)'
;MILENLNRVVFAGDSITDMQRAYPIGEGLNDRAGFGYVRMIDNLLAAWYPEICVRVTNAGISGNTSRDLRARYEQDVLALLPDYVSICIGINDVWRQFDSPAMLDHQVGPEAYADNLTDMIRRAKAQCRGVIVCTPYYMEPNRTDPMRSRMDTYAQLCRRITKDE
;
A
#
# COMPACT_ATOMS: atom_id res chain seq x y z
N MET A 1 0.77 -18.24 14.13
CA MET A 1 0.30 -17.05 13.38
C MET A 1 0.83 -15.82 14.11
N ILE A 2 1.21 -14.75 13.38
CA ILE A 2 1.74 -13.52 14.00
C ILE A 2 0.64 -12.55 14.45
N LEU A 3 -0.60 -12.69 13.91
CA LEU A 3 -1.73 -11.88 14.32
C LEU A 3 -2.35 -12.43 15.60
N GLU A 4 -2.68 -11.54 16.51
CA GLU A 4 -3.33 -11.80 17.78
C GLU A 4 -4.74 -11.18 17.81
N ASN A 5 -5.54 -11.58 18.80
CA ASN A 5 -6.87 -11.01 19.00
C ASN A 5 -6.78 -9.49 19.21
N LEU A 6 -7.70 -8.75 18.57
CA LEU A 6 -7.80 -7.29 18.58
C LEU A 6 -6.66 -6.55 17.88
N ASN A 7 -5.76 -7.23 17.18
CA ASN A 7 -4.79 -6.53 16.36
C ASN A 7 -5.49 -5.70 15.27
N ARG A 8 -4.92 -4.53 14.99
CA ARG A 8 -5.33 -3.70 13.86
C ARG A 8 -4.30 -3.80 12.74
N VAL A 9 -4.79 -4.14 11.53
CA VAL A 9 -4.00 -4.15 10.30
C VAL A 9 -4.50 -3.03 9.39
N VAL A 10 -3.66 -2.06 9.07
CA VAL A 10 -3.99 -0.97 8.15
C VAL A 10 -3.33 -1.22 6.79
N PHE A 11 -4.14 -1.23 5.74
CA PHE A 11 -3.69 -1.38 4.36
C PHE A 11 -3.62 0.00 3.70
N ALA A 12 -2.41 0.45 3.41
CA ALA A 12 -2.11 1.74 2.82
C ALA A 12 -1.67 1.57 1.35
N GLY A 13 -2.15 2.42 0.47
CA GLY A 13 -1.82 2.31 -0.95
C GLY A 13 -2.64 3.24 -1.84
N ASP A 14 -2.69 2.88 -3.11
CA ASP A 14 -3.40 3.59 -4.18
C ASP A 14 -4.75 2.93 -4.53
N SER A 15 -5.18 3.03 -5.81
CA SER A 15 -6.44 2.46 -6.32
C SER A 15 -6.51 0.93 -6.16
N ILE A 16 -5.40 0.22 -6.21
CA ILE A 16 -5.35 -1.24 -6.02
C ILE A 16 -5.76 -1.61 -4.59
N THR A 17 -5.44 -0.75 -3.63
CA THR A 17 -5.84 -0.91 -2.23
C THR A 17 -7.23 -0.34 -1.98
N ASP A 18 -7.53 0.87 -2.49
CA ASP A 18 -8.80 1.58 -2.33
C ASP A 18 -10.00 0.74 -2.78
N MET A 19 -10.03 0.34 -4.04
CA MET A 19 -11.09 -0.46 -4.65
C MET A 19 -12.50 -0.07 -4.16
N GLN A 20 -12.81 1.24 -4.19
CA GLN A 20 -14.10 1.81 -3.77
C GLN A 20 -14.43 1.60 -2.29
N ARG A 21 -13.44 1.64 -1.43
CA ARG A 21 -13.67 1.60 0.02
C ARG A 21 -14.57 2.74 0.50
N ALA A 22 -15.20 2.59 1.64
CA ALA A 22 -15.95 3.68 2.27
C ALA A 22 -15.01 4.78 2.79
N TYR A 23 -15.48 6.02 2.74
CA TYR A 23 -14.81 7.19 3.29
C TYR A 23 -15.57 7.73 4.50
N PRO A 24 -14.91 8.36 5.48
CA PRO A 24 -13.45 8.56 5.59
C PRO A 24 -12.69 7.29 5.99
N ILE A 25 -13.34 6.28 6.54
CA ILE A 25 -12.72 5.05 7.07
C ILE A 25 -13.24 3.83 6.29
N GLY A 26 -12.33 3.10 5.65
CA GLY A 26 -12.60 1.88 4.92
C GLY A 26 -12.56 0.65 5.83
N GLU A 27 -13.55 0.52 6.71
CA GLU A 27 -13.60 -0.52 7.73
C GLU A 27 -15.04 -0.95 8.04
N GLY A 28 -15.24 -2.23 8.33
CA GLY A 28 -16.51 -2.82 8.76
C GLY A 28 -17.28 -3.52 7.64
N LEU A 29 -18.53 -3.86 7.95
CA LEU A 29 -19.42 -4.65 7.10
C LEU A 29 -19.90 -3.90 5.84
N ASN A 30 -20.59 -4.61 4.94
CA ASN A 30 -21.26 -4.04 3.76
C ASN A 30 -20.32 -3.28 2.82
N ASP A 31 -19.27 -3.94 2.34
CA ASP A 31 -18.31 -3.43 1.35
C ASP A 31 -17.50 -2.20 1.78
N ARG A 32 -17.52 -1.85 3.04
CA ARG A 32 -16.79 -0.67 3.54
C ARG A 32 -15.27 -0.77 3.36
N ALA A 33 -14.72 -1.99 3.36
CA ALA A 33 -13.32 -2.24 3.06
C ALA A 33 -13.00 -2.21 1.55
N GLY A 34 -14.00 -1.94 0.69
CA GLY A 34 -13.88 -1.95 -0.77
C GLY A 34 -14.09 -3.33 -1.39
N PHE A 35 -13.84 -3.45 -2.70
CA PHE A 35 -14.07 -4.68 -3.46
C PHE A 35 -12.78 -5.42 -3.83
N GLY A 36 -11.65 -4.99 -3.29
CA GLY A 36 -10.32 -5.50 -3.60
C GLY A 36 -9.79 -6.53 -2.63
N TYR A 37 -8.48 -6.71 -2.69
CA TYR A 37 -7.75 -7.71 -1.90
C TYR A 37 -7.87 -7.48 -0.38
N VAL A 38 -8.05 -6.23 0.07
CA VAL A 38 -8.20 -5.91 1.50
C VAL A 38 -9.44 -6.60 2.08
N ARG A 39 -10.58 -6.50 1.38
CA ARG A 39 -11.81 -7.20 1.78
C ARG A 39 -11.66 -8.72 1.71
N MET A 40 -10.95 -9.22 0.69
CA MET A 40 -10.72 -10.67 0.61
C MET A 40 -9.93 -11.18 1.81
N ILE A 41 -8.91 -10.43 2.24
CA ILE A 41 -8.13 -10.75 3.44
C ILE A 41 -9.01 -10.70 4.69
N ASP A 42 -9.83 -9.67 4.86
CA ASP A 42 -10.76 -9.54 5.98
C ASP A 42 -11.72 -10.74 6.07
N ASN A 43 -12.34 -11.11 4.95
CA ASN A 43 -13.22 -12.27 4.88
C ASN A 43 -12.50 -13.59 5.17
N LEU A 44 -11.27 -13.78 4.67
CA LEU A 44 -10.47 -14.98 4.91
C LEU A 44 -10.02 -15.08 6.37
N LEU A 45 -9.65 -13.96 7.00
CA LEU A 45 -9.33 -13.95 8.43
C LEU A 45 -10.55 -14.36 9.26
N ALA A 46 -11.71 -13.79 8.97
CA ALA A 46 -12.94 -14.15 9.68
C ALA A 46 -13.36 -15.61 9.46
N ALA A 47 -13.13 -16.16 8.25
CA ALA A 47 -13.50 -17.54 7.92
C ALA A 47 -12.54 -18.59 8.49
N TRP A 48 -11.23 -18.33 8.46
CA TRP A 48 -10.22 -19.31 8.83
C TRP A 48 -9.78 -19.20 10.29
N TYR A 49 -9.95 -18.02 10.89
CA TYR A 49 -9.53 -17.74 12.26
C TYR A 49 -10.62 -17.02 13.05
N PRO A 50 -11.82 -17.66 13.16
CA PRO A 50 -12.98 -17.05 13.84
C PRO A 50 -12.75 -16.78 15.33
N GLU A 51 -11.72 -17.41 15.92
CA GLU A 51 -11.34 -17.23 17.31
C GLU A 51 -10.58 -15.94 17.59
N ILE A 52 -10.07 -15.28 16.55
CA ILE A 52 -9.42 -13.98 16.68
C ILE A 52 -10.21 -12.89 15.94
N CYS A 53 -10.38 -11.76 16.59
CA CYS A 53 -10.98 -10.57 15.99
C CYS A 53 -9.86 -9.64 15.53
N VAL A 54 -9.54 -9.68 14.23
CA VAL A 54 -8.58 -8.75 13.63
C VAL A 54 -9.32 -7.59 13.02
N ARG A 55 -8.92 -6.37 13.34
CA ARG A 55 -9.50 -5.17 12.77
C ARG A 55 -8.77 -4.78 11.49
N VAL A 56 -9.41 -4.97 10.34
CA VAL A 56 -8.87 -4.65 9.02
C VAL A 56 -9.36 -3.28 8.59
N THR A 57 -8.44 -2.37 8.28
CA THR A 57 -8.75 -1.01 7.82
C THR A 57 -8.11 -0.76 6.46
N ASN A 58 -8.91 -0.34 5.48
CA ASN A 58 -8.46 0.07 4.16
C ASN A 58 -8.23 1.59 4.15
N ALA A 59 -6.98 2.01 4.01
CA ALA A 59 -6.54 3.40 3.89
C ALA A 59 -6.01 3.73 2.47
N GLY A 60 -6.38 2.95 1.45
CA GLY A 60 -6.06 3.23 0.05
C GLY A 60 -6.75 4.51 -0.44
N ILE A 61 -6.10 5.25 -1.34
CA ILE A 61 -6.69 6.38 -2.07
C ILE A 61 -6.29 6.27 -3.54
N SER A 62 -7.29 6.17 -4.41
CA SER A 62 -7.10 6.06 -5.86
C SER A 62 -6.26 7.21 -6.42
N GLY A 63 -5.31 6.88 -7.28
CA GLY A 63 -4.42 7.86 -7.92
C GLY A 63 -3.19 8.25 -7.11
N ASN A 64 -3.09 7.89 -5.82
CA ASN A 64 -1.93 8.24 -5.02
C ASN A 64 -0.63 7.67 -5.58
N THR A 65 0.39 8.52 -5.60
CA THR A 65 1.80 8.15 -5.72
C THR A 65 2.40 7.87 -4.34
N SER A 66 3.64 7.40 -4.29
CA SER A 66 4.37 7.25 -3.01
C SER A 66 4.54 8.58 -2.27
N ARG A 67 4.65 9.70 -3.01
CA ARG A 67 4.70 11.06 -2.46
C ARG A 67 3.41 11.43 -1.74
N ASP A 68 2.27 11.17 -2.39
CA ASP A 68 0.94 11.48 -1.83
C ASP A 68 0.67 10.64 -0.59
N LEU A 69 0.96 9.33 -0.64
CA LEU A 69 0.81 8.45 0.51
C LEU A 69 1.69 8.90 1.68
N ARG A 70 2.96 9.24 1.42
CA ARG A 70 3.87 9.76 2.45
C ARG A 70 3.34 11.04 3.11
N ALA A 71 2.78 11.95 2.31
CA ALA A 71 2.27 13.23 2.81
C ALA A 71 1.12 13.07 3.82
N ARG A 72 0.22 12.07 3.60
CA ARG A 72 -0.92 11.77 4.48
C ARG A 72 -0.67 10.65 5.49
N TYR A 73 0.53 10.05 5.48
CA TYR A 73 0.81 8.80 6.20
C TYR A 73 0.57 8.89 7.70
N GLU A 74 0.89 10.02 8.32
CA GLU A 74 0.64 10.24 9.75
C GLU A 74 -0.85 10.23 10.09
N GLN A 75 -1.64 11.03 9.35
CA GLN A 75 -3.04 11.22 9.66
C GLN A 75 -3.91 10.03 9.28
N ASP A 76 -3.62 9.40 8.13
CA ASP A 76 -4.51 8.41 7.54
C ASP A 76 -4.10 6.97 7.85
N VAL A 77 -2.87 6.77 8.33
CA VAL A 77 -2.32 5.43 8.60
C VAL A 77 -1.90 5.30 10.06
N LEU A 78 -0.92 6.09 10.51
CA LEU A 78 -0.33 5.92 11.84
C LEU A 78 -1.25 6.40 12.97
N ALA A 79 -2.03 7.45 12.75
CA ALA A 79 -3.04 7.92 13.72
C ALA A 79 -4.15 6.88 14.02
N LEU A 80 -4.29 5.86 13.17
CA LEU A 80 -5.19 4.72 13.44
C LEU A 80 -4.61 3.74 14.45
N LEU A 81 -3.38 3.95 14.93
CA LEU A 81 -2.66 3.09 15.88
C LEU A 81 -2.61 1.62 15.42
N PRO A 82 -2.06 1.34 14.25
CA PRO A 82 -1.96 -0.02 13.73
C PRO A 82 -0.96 -0.86 14.50
N ASP A 83 -1.27 -2.15 14.71
CA ASP A 83 -0.25 -3.15 15.10
C ASP A 83 0.60 -3.55 13.89
N TYR A 84 -0.03 -3.59 12.71
CA TYR A 84 0.65 -3.92 11.46
C TYR A 84 0.20 -2.98 10.34
N VAL A 85 1.13 -2.58 9.49
CA VAL A 85 0.85 -1.81 8.27
C VAL A 85 1.25 -2.60 7.04
N SER A 86 0.35 -2.67 6.06
CA SER A 86 0.63 -3.16 4.72
C SER A 86 0.72 -1.99 3.75
N ILE A 87 1.83 -1.85 3.02
CA ILE A 87 2.07 -0.78 2.05
C ILE A 87 2.09 -1.39 0.64
N CYS A 88 1.18 -0.97 -0.23
CA CYS A 88 1.14 -1.33 -1.64
C CYS A 88 1.05 -0.06 -2.48
N ILE A 89 2.19 0.43 -2.98
CA ILE A 89 2.29 1.73 -3.67
C ILE A 89 3.39 1.70 -4.73
N GLY A 90 3.24 2.48 -5.80
CA GLY A 90 4.28 2.69 -6.80
C GLY A 90 3.81 2.57 -8.24
N ILE A 91 2.61 2.04 -8.51
CA ILE A 91 2.10 1.95 -9.88
C ILE A 91 1.90 3.34 -10.49
N ASN A 92 1.36 4.29 -9.72
CA ASN A 92 1.16 5.67 -10.21
C ASN A 92 2.47 6.44 -10.33
N ASP A 93 3.47 6.15 -9.49
CA ASP A 93 4.82 6.71 -9.62
C ASP A 93 5.43 6.42 -11.00
N VAL A 94 5.20 5.20 -11.49
CA VAL A 94 5.62 4.77 -12.83
C VAL A 94 4.64 5.25 -13.90
N TRP A 95 3.34 5.03 -13.71
CA TRP A 95 2.33 5.31 -14.74
C TRP A 95 2.36 6.77 -15.18
N ARG A 96 2.51 7.73 -14.26
CA ARG A 96 2.56 9.16 -14.60
C ARG A 96 3.73 9.56 -15.49
N GLN A 97 4.76 8.74 -15.59
CA GLN A 97 5.87 8.94 -16.52
C GLN A 97 5.48 8.60 -17.97
N PHE A 98 4.39 7.84 -18.17
CA PHE A 98 3.93 7.36 -19.48
C PHE A 98 2.63 8.03 -19.96
N ASP A 99 1.65 8.22 -19.07
CA ASP A 99 0.37 8.83 -19.43
C ASP A 99 0.43 10.38 -19.47
N SER A 100 1.31 10.96 -18.69
CA SER A 100 1.44 12.42 -18.54
C SER A 100 2.91 12.86 -18.57
N PRO A 101 3.69 12.51 -19.61
CA PRO A 101 5.14 12.73 -19.63
C PRO A 101 5.56 14.20 -19.59
N ALA A 102 4.67 15.13 -19.99
CA ALA A 102 4.92 16.57 -19.91
C ALA A 102 4.69 17.16 -18.51
N MET A 103 4.01 16.45 -17.62
CA MET A 103 3.66 16.92 -16.28
C MET A 103 4.67 16.40 -15.25
N LEU A 104 5.87 16.96 -15.24
CA LEU A 104 6.98 16.50 -14.39
C LEU A 104 6.64 16.49 -12.91
N ASP A 105 5.83 17.44 -12.45
CA ASP A 105 5.41 17.53 -11.03
C ASP A 105 4.54 16.35 -10.58
N HIS A 106 3.91 15.64 -11.52
CA HIS A 106 3.11 14.46 -11.22
C HIS A 106 3.95 13.18 -11.15
N GLN A 107 5.18 13.22 -11.64
CA GLN A 107 6.06 12.07 -11.68
C GLN A 107 6.84 11.91 -10.38
N VAL A 108 7.09 10.68 -10.00
CA VAL A 108 7.97 10.33 -8.89
C VAL A 108 9.06 9.41 -9.42
N GLY A 109 10.29 9.94 -9.52
CA GLY A 109 11.43 9.17 -9.98
C GLY A 109 11.88 8.09 -8.99
N PRO A 110 12.77 7.17 -9.42
CA PRO A 110 13.20 6.04 -8.60
C PRO A 110 13.83 6.44 -7.26
N GLU A 111 14.60 7.51 -7.21
CA GLU A 111 15.23 8.02 -6.00
C GLU A 111 14.18 8.54 -5.01
N ALA A 112 13.29 9.41 -5.49
CA ALA A 112 12.19 9.94 -4.66
C ALA A 112 11.25 8.84 -4.17
N TYR A 113 10.97 7.81 -5.00
CA TYR A 113 10.22 6.62 -4.57
C TYR A 113 10.95 5.89 -3.44
N ALA A 114 12.26 5.69 -3.58
CA ALA A 114 13.07 5.02 -2.55
C ALA A 114 13.03 5.79 -1.23
N ASP A 115 13.21 7.11 -1.26
CA ASP A 115 13.16 7.97 -0.08
C ASP A 115 11.79 7.94 0.59
N ASN A 116 10.72 8.04 -0.21
CA ASN A 116 9.33 7.99 0.30
C ASN A 116 9.04 6.66 0.99
N LEU A 117 9.41 5.54 0.35
CA LEU A 117 9.16 4.21 0.88
C LEU A 117 9.97 3.95 2.16
N THR A 118 11.25 4.32 2.16
CA THR A 118 12.14 4.22 3.33
C THR A 118 11.58 4.99 4.52
N ASP A 119 11.16 6.24 4.31
CA ASP A 119 10.57 7.07 5.37
C ASP A 119 9.32 6.41 5.97
N MET A 120 8.39 5.94 5.13
CA MET A 120 7.17 5.29 5.59
C MET A 120 7.45 4.00 6.36
N ILE A 121 8.39 3.16 5.89
CA ILE A 121 8.80 1.94 6.60
C ILE A 121 9.37 2.28 7.97
N ARG A 122 10.32 3.22 8.07
CA ARG A 122 10.95 3.61 9.33
C ARG A 122 9.93 4.15 10.34
N ARG A 123 9.03 5.01 9.89
CA ARG A 123 7.97 5.56 10.75
C ARG A 123 7.03 4.46 11.25
N ALA A 124 6.63 3.53 10.39
CA ALA A 124 5.81 2.40 10.81
C ALA A 124 6.55 1.48 11.78
N LYS A 125 7.82 1.13 11.52
CA LYS A 125 8.62 0.29 12.42
C LYS A 125 8.84 0.90 13.80
N ALA A 126 8.82 2.22 13.92
CA ALA A 126 8.92 2.91 15.20
C ALA A 126 7.67 2.78 16.08
N GLN A 127 6.51 2.45 15.51
CA GLN A 127 5.22 2.48 16.18
C GLN A 127 4.45 1.15 16.11
N CYS A 128 4.74 0.31 15.11
CA CYS A 128 4.01 -0.91 14.82
C CYS A 128 4.83 -2.15 15.16
N ARG A 129 4.16 -3.27 15.35
CA ARG A 129 4.79 -4.61 15.55
C ARG A 129 5.40 -5.14 14.25
N GLY A 130 4.88 -4.71 13.10
CA GLY A 130 5.41 -5.15 11.81
C GLY A 130 4.90 -4.36 10.61
N VAL A 131 5.70 -4.41 9.55
CA VAL A 131 5.41 -3.76 8.27
C VAL A 131 5.51 -4.79 7.15
N ILE A 132 4.48 -4.84 6.31
CA ILE A 132 4.42 -5.67 5.11
C ILE A 132 4.52 -4.72 3.92
N VAL A 133 5.46 -4.96 3.02
CA VAL A 133 5.60 -4.14 1.81
C VAL A 133 5.36 -5.00 0.59
N CYS A 134 4.34 -4.63 -0.19
CA CYS A 134 4.03 -5.26 -1.47
C CYS A 134 4.80 -4.57 -2.59
N THR A 135 5.45 -5.35 -3.45
CA THR A 135 6.09 -4.78 -4.64
C THR A 135 5.02 -4.22 -5.59
N PRO A 136 5.22 -3.03 -6.17
CA PRO A 136 4.34 -2.56 -7.23
C PRO A 136 4.45 -3.51 -8.43
N TYR A 137 3.36 -3.62 -9.20
CA TYR A 137 3.31 -4.51 -10.35
C TYR A 137 2.50 -3.89 -11.50
N TYR A 138 2.77 -4.38 -12.71
CA TYR A 138 2.02 -4.05 -13.91
C TYR A 138 1.77 -5.33 -14.71
N MET A 139 0.49 -5.63 -14.97
CA MET A 139 0.08 -6.86 -15.66
C MET A 139 0.20 -6.70 -17.17
N GLU A 140 1.41 -6.73 -17.67
CA GLU A 140 1.75 -6.68 -19.09
C GLU A 140 2.59 -7.93 -19.46
N PRO A 141 2.12 -8.80 -20.37
CA PRO A 141 2.86 -10.01 -20.77
C PRO A 141 4.12 -9.70 -21.59
N ASN A 142 4.14 -8.58 -22.31
CA ASN A 142 5.30 -8.18 -23.11
C ASN A 142 6.43 -7.70 -22.21
N ARG A 143 7.51 -8.49 -22.13
CA ARG A 143 8.69 -8.18 -21.31
C ARG A 143 9.51 -7.00 -21.81
N THR A 144 9.32 -6.59 -23.06
CA THR A 144 10.02 -5.44 -23.66
C THR A 144 9.20 -4.14 -23.59
N ASP A 145 8.01 -4.20 -23.00
CA ASP A 145 7.20 -3.01 -22.77
C ASP A 145 7.95 -2.03 -21.85
N PRO A 146 8.07 -0.74 -22.24
CA PRO A 146 8.84 0.24 -21.48
C PRO A 146 8.27 0.50 -20.07
N MET A 147 6.95 0.54 -19.92
CA MET A 147 6.33 0.76 -18.61
C MET A 147 6.53 -0.44 -17.71
N ARG A 148 6.41 -1.67 -18.24
CA ARG A 148 6.73 -2.89 -17.50
C ARG A 148 8.18 -2.91 -17.03
N SER A 149 9.13 -2.61 -17.92
CA SER A 149 10.54 -2.55 -17.57
C SER A 149 10.82 -1.52 -16.47
N ARG A 150 10.14 -0.37 -16.54
CA ARG A 150 10.21 0.65 -15.48
C ARG A 150 9.60 0.14 -14.17
N MET A 151 8.47 -0.53 -14.21
CA MET A 151 7.81 -1.12 -13.04
C MET A 151 8.70 -2.18 -12.37
N ASP A 152 9.37 -3.03 -13.16
CA ASP A 152 10.32 -4.01 -12.64
C ASP A 152 11.48 -3.35 -11.87
N THR A 153 11.92 -2.17 -12.31
CA THR A 153 12.93 -1.37 -11.59
C THR A 153 12.43 -0.93 -10.21
N TYR A 154 11.19 -0.42 -10.12
CA TYR A 154 10.59 -0.01 -8.85
C TYR A 154 10.33 -1.21 -7.93
N ALA A 155 9.92 -2.33 -8.48
CA ALA A 155 9.76 -3.57 -7.72
C ALA A 155 11.08 -4.09 -7.14
N GLN A 156 12.20 -3.96 -7.89
CA GLN A 156 13.54 -4.29 -7.39
C GLN A 156 14.00 -3.32 -6.29
N LEU A 157 13.77 -2.02 -6.46
CA LEU A 157 14.02 -1.01 -5.43
C LEU A 157 13.24 -1.34 -4.15
N CYS A 158 11.95 -1.61 -4.27
CA CYS A 158 11.08 -1.99 -3.16
C CYS A 158 11.67 -3.19 -2.39
N ARG A 159 12.04 -4.27 -3.06
CA ARG A 159 12.64 -5.45 -2.43
C ARG A 159 13.97 -5.14 -1.71
N ARG A 160 14.82 -4.31 -2.33
CA ARG A 160 16.10 -3.92 -1.74
C ARG A 160 15.87 -3.12 -0.46
N ILE A 161 15.06 -2.08 -0.52
CA ILE A 161 14.74 -1.22 0.62
C ILE A 161 14.16 -2.05 1.78
N THR A 162 13.18 -2.91 1.49
CA THR A 162 12.55 -3.75 2.53
C THR A 162 13.52 -4.74 3.17
N LYS A 163 14.56 -5.15 2.44
CA LYS A 163 15.59 -6.04 3.00
C LYS A 163 16.59 -5.28 3.87
N ASP A 164 16.89 -4.03 3.52
CA ASP A 164 17.88 -3.21 4.21
C ASP A 164 17.30 -2.55 5.48
N GLU A 165 16.00 -2.34 5.53
CA GLU A 165 15.25 -1.83 6.69
C GLU A 165 14.68 -2.95 7.56
#